data_abba1809253a5d7af6c628a786ddedf7
#
_entry.id   abba1809253a5d7af6c628a786ddedf7
#
_cell.length_a   1.000
_cell.length_b   1.000
_cell.length_c   1.000
_cell.angle_alpha   90.00
_cell.angle_beta   90.00
_cell.angle_gamma   90.00
#
_symmetry.space_group_name_H-M   'P 1'
#
loop_
_entity.id
_entity.type
_entity.pdbx_description
1 polymer ?
#
loop_
_entity_poly.entity_id
_entity_poly.type
_entity_poly.pdbx_seq_one_letter_code
_entity_poly.pdbx_strand_id
1 'polypeptide(L)'
;DFSQAHDLATQEPGRLKALQALFTEEAARNQVLPLRGQVLNANLPSLTRGRTSFTYYPGAVVPEADAPDIFNRSWTLTAAIEVPDAGARGVIATMGGAPAGWSLYLDAEGRPVFTYRAFEAGEIELAGNAALGAGRHVVQVDFNYDGGGYAKGATVRLQIDGAATREGRLAVTPPKFFSINETFDVGVDMGSAAGRYPEETGPGYAFRGGRIERVDLQLR
;
A
#
# COMPACT_ATOMS: atom_id res chain seq x y z
N ASP A 1 31.70 -25.99 -6.50
CA ASP A 1 31.53 -25.56 -7.88
C ASP A 1 31.53 -24.02 -7.93
N PHE A 2 32.35 -23.45 -8.83
CA PHE A 2 32.49 -21.99 -9.00
C PHE A 2 31.16 -21.32 -9.38
N SER A 3 30.38 -21.97 -10.23
CA SER A 3 29.08 -21.46 -10.69
C SER A 3 27.97 -21.65 -9.68
N GLN A 4 28.19 -22.44 -8.63
CA GLN A 4 27.18 -22.87 -7.64
C GLN A 4 25.94 -23.56 -8.27
N ALA A 5 26.07 -24.09 -9.49
CA ALA A 5 25.02 -24.80 -10.20
C ALA A 5 24.88 -26.27 -9.77
N HIS A 6 25.87 -26.82 -9.11
CA HIS A 6 25.90 -28.22 -8.66
C HIS A 6 26.19 -28.31 -7.18
N ASP A 7 25.31 -29.00 -6.43
CA ASP A 7 25.54 -29.29 -5.02
C ASP A 7 26.67 -30.34 -4.88
N LEU A 8 27.78 -29.95 -4.27
CA LEU A 8 28.93 -30.80 -3.99
C LEU A 8 28.96 -31.35 -2.55
N ALA A 9 27.95 -31.11 -1.75
CA ALA A 9 27.94 -31.46 -0.34
C ALA A 9 28.17 -32.97 -0.08
N THR A 10 27.60 -33.81 -0.91
CA THR A 10 27.74 -35.27 -0.82
C THR A 10 29.09 -35.77 -1.35
N GLN A 11 29.71 -35.05 -2.27
CA GLN A 11 30.99 -35.41 -2.88
C GLN A 11 32.18 -34.92 -2.04
N GLU A 12 31.97 -33.82 -1.28
CA GLU A 12 33.01 -33.15 -0.49
C GLU A 12 32.62 -32.99 0.99
N PRO A 13 32.21 -34.07 1.71
CA PRO A 13 31.66 -33.96 3.08
C PRO A 13 32.67 -33.42 4.09
N GLY A 14 33.97 -33.68 3.89
CA GLY A 14 35.02 -33.13 4.76
C GLY A 14 35.13 -31.60 4.63
N ARG A 15 35.04 -31.09 3.41
CA ARG A 15 35.10 -29.66 3.12
C ARG A 15 33.84 -28.95 3.64
N LEU A 16 32.67 -29.57 3.46
CA LEU A 16 31.40 -29.04 4.00
C LEU A 16 31.50 -28.88 5.53
N LYS A 17 31.96 -29.92 6.26
CA LYS A 17 32.14 -29.88 7.70
C LYS A 17 33.12 -28.78 8.14
N ALA A 18 34.24 -28.62 7.43
CA ALA A 18 35.20 -27.56 7.75
C ALA A 18 34.61 -26.15 7.54
N LEU A 19 33.85 -25.93 6.46
CA LEU A 19 33.21 -24.66 6.20
C LEU A 19 32.09 -24.35 7.21
N GLN A 20 31.32 -25.34 7.63
CA GLN A 20 30.31 -25.19 8.69
C GLN A 20 30.92 -24.81 10.04
N ALA A 21 32.07 -25.43 10.40
CA ALA A 21 32.80 -25.08 11.61
C ALA A 21 33.36 -23.66 11.54
N LEU A 22 33.97 -23.29 10.43
CA LEU A 22 34.48 -21.94 10.20
C LEU A 22 33.34 -20.90 10.25
N PHE A 23 32.20 -21.16 9.61
CA PHE A 23 31.04 -20.29 9.70
C PHE A 23 30.59 -20.08 11.14
N THR A 24 30.52 -21.16 11.94
CA THR A 24 30.06 -21.08 13.35
C THR A 24 31.02 -20.25 14.19
N GLU A 25 32.34 -20.42 13.98
CA GLU A 25 33.38 -19.65 14.68
C GLU A 25 33.29 -18.16 14.31
N GLU A 26 33.23 -17.85 13.01
CA GLU A 26 33.13 -16.48 12.53
C GLU A 26 31.82 -15.81 12.96
N ALA A 27 30.73 -16.53 12.92
CA ALA A 27 29.43 -16.02 13.34
C ALA A 27 29.38 -15.71 14.85
N ALA A 28 30.03 -16.53 15.68
CA ALA A 28 30.14 -16.27 17.10
C ALA A 28 31.05 -15.05 17.35
N ARG A 29 32.21 -14.96 16.68
CA ARG A 29 33.15 -13.85 16.81
C ARG A 29 32.54 -12.51 16.42
N ASN A 30 31.72 -12.50 15.38
CA ASN A 30 31.07 -11.31 14.83
C ASN A 30 29.66 -11.05 15.39
N GLN A 31 29.25 -11.75 16.43
CA GLN A 31 27.93 -11.59 17.09
C GLN A 31 26.72 -11.79 16.16
N VAL A 32 26.85 -12.67 15.16
CA VAL A 32 25.80 -12.98 14.18
C VAL A 32 24.78 -13.97 14.76
N LEU A 33 25.19 -14.75 15.76
CA LEU A 33 24.32 -15.75 16.39
C LEU A 33 23.48 -15.16 17.55
N PRO A 34 22.22 -15.59 17.74
CA PRO A 34 21.51 -16.57 16.90
C PRO A 34 21.09 -15.97 15.57
N LEU A 35 21.17 -16.75 14.50
CA LEU A 35 20.65 -16.35 13.18
C LEU A 35 19.13 -16.10 13.31
N ARG A 36 18.73 -14.91 12.98
CA ARG A 36 17.32 -14.51 12.92
C ARG A 36 16.92 -14.32 11.47
N GLY A 37 16.27 -15.32 10.89
CA GLY A 37 15.79 -15.30 9.51
C GLY A 37 14.53 -14.45 9.29
N GLN A 38 14.07 -13.72 10.29
CA GLN A 38 12.88 -12.88 10.20
C GLN A 38 13.27 -11.40 10.15
N VAL A 39 13.04 -10.78 9.02
CA VAL A 39 13.11 -9.32 8.86
C VAL A 39 12.05 -8.64 9.74
N LEU A 40 10.93 -9.33 9.99
CA LEU A 40 9.84 -8.85 10.84
C LEU A 40 9.81 -9.67 12.13
N ASN A 41 10.25 -9.06 13.22
CA ASN A 41 10.18 -9.68 14.54
C ASN A 41 8.74 -9.60 15.07
N ALA A 42 8.10 -10.76 15.27
CA ALA A 42 6.73 -10.85 15.77
C ALA A 42 6.54 -10.20 17.16
N ASN A 43 7.62 -9.96 17.90
CA ASN A 43 7.62 -9.38 19.25
C ASN A 43 7.86 -7.86 19.27
N LEU A 44 8.07 -7.23 18.11
CA LEU A 44 8.17 -5.76 18.07
C LEU A 44 6.82 -5.13 18.43
N PRO A 45 6.84 -4.00 19.16
CA PRO A 45 5.64 -3.21 19.34
C PRO A 45 5.02 -2.86 17.99
N SER A 46 3.71 -2.93 17.89
CA SER A 46 2.96 -2.58 16.68
C SER A 46 1.84 -1.61 17.03
N LEU A 47 1.76 -0.50 16.32
CA LEU A 47 0.70 0.50 16.46
C LEU A 47 -0.64 0.02 15.88
N THR A 48 -0.61 -1.04 15.07
CA THR A 48 -1.77 -1.51 14.29
C THR A 48 -2.29 -2.88 14.71
N ARG A 49 -1.47 -3.67 15.43
CA ARG A 49 -1.85 -5.04 15.83
C ARG A 49 -3.12 -5.05 16.68
N GLY A 50 -4.10 -5.87 16.27
CA GLY A 50 -5.38 -6.03 16.98
C GLY A 50 -6.36 -4.89 16.79
N ARG A 51 -6.02 -3.88 16.00
CA ARG A 51 -6.93 -2.79 15.63
C ARG A 51 -7.52 -3.05 14.26
N THR A 52 -8.77 -2.66 14.09
CA THR A 52 -9.50 -2.76 12.82
C THR A 52 -9.98 -1.40 12.31
N SER A 53 -9.87 -0.34 13.12
CA SER A 53 -10.31 1.00 12.78
C SER A 53 -9.18 2.01 12.99
N PHE A 54 -8.96 2.86 12.00
CA PHE A 54 -7.89 3.85 11.98
C PHE A 54 -8.42 5.16 11.41
N THR A 55 -8.01 6.28 12.01
CA THR A 55 -8.31 7.62 11.49
C THR A 55 -7.01 8.38 11.29
N TYR A 56 -6.87 8.97 10.11
CA TYR A 56 -5.71 9.76 9.71
C TYR A 56 -6.14 11.17 9.28
N TYR A 57 -5.22 12.08 9.43
CA TYR A 57 -5.39 13.49 9.08
C TYR A 57 -4.38 13.94 8.03
N PRO A 58 -4.62 15.05 7.32
CA PRO A 58 -3.68 15.59 6.34
C PRO A 58 -2.26 15.73 6.89
N GLY A 59 -1.28 15.32 6.09
CA GLY A 59 0.13 15.31 6.47
C GLY A 59 0.57 14.04 7.21
N ALA A 60 -0.32 13.04 7.39
CA ALA A 60 0.12 11.73 7.85
C ALA A 60 1.01 11.08 6.79
N VAL A 61 2.19 10.63 7.22
CA VAL A 61 3.17 9.86 6.44
C VAL A 61 3.59 8.68 7.31
N VAL A 62 3.21 7.48 6.94
CA VAL A 62 3.41 6.27 7.75
C VAL A 62 4.14 5.23 6.91
N PRO A 63 5.34 4.76 7.32
CA PRO A 63 6.00 3.66 6.61
C PRO A 63 5.04 2.49 6.42
N GLU A 64 5.04 1.86 5.26
CA GLU A 64 4.11 0.77 4.94
C GLU A 64 4.13 -0.35 5.98
N ALA A 65 5.32 -0.64 6.55
CA ALA A 65 5.48 -1.65 7.61
C ALA A 65 4.74 -1.32 8.92
N ASP A 66 4.46 -0.05 9.18
CA ASP A 66 3.75 0.46 10.36
C ASP A 66 2.30 0.87 10.05
N ALA A 67 1.92 0.84 8.77
CA ALA A 67 0.56 1.12 8.31
C ALA A 67 -0.40 -0.05 8.64
N PRO A 68 -1.72 0.16 8.56
CA PRO A 68 -2.70 -0.91 8.73
C PRO A 68 -2.49 -2.04 7.72
N ASP A 69 -2.47 -3.28 8.20
CA ASP A 69 -2.34 -4.46 7.35
C ASP A 69 -3.64 -4.70 6.57
N ILE A 70 -3.69 -4.21 5.33
CA ILE A 70 -4.83 -4.31 4.41
C ILE A 70 -4.76 -5.54 3.49
N PHE A 71 -3.71 -6.35 3.59
CA PHE A 71 -3.46 -7.46 2.68
C PHE A 71 -4.33 -8.68 3.00
N ASN A 72 -4.80 -9.35 1.96
CA ASN A 72 -5.62 -10.57 2.02
C ASN A 72 -6.89 -10.45 2.87
N ARG A 73 -7.46 -9.25 2.92
CA ARG A 73 -8.71 -8.96 3.63
C ARG A 73 -9.50 -7.84 2.98
N SER A 74 -10.75 -7.75 3.35
CA SER A 74 -11.61 -6.65 2.93
C SER A 74 -11.39 -5.43 3.82
N TRP A 75 -11.56 -4.24 3.25
CA TRP A 75 -11.47 -2.98 3.96
C TRP A 75 -12.33 -1.90 3.30
N THR A 76 -12.61 -0.86 4.05
CA THR A 76 -13.29 0.33 3.56
C THR A 76 -12.44 1.55 3.92
N LEU A 77 -12.17 2.40 2.94
CA LEU A 77 -11.55 3.71 3.10
C LEU A 77 -12.64 4.78 2.92
N THR A 78 -12.77 5.70 3.87
CA THR A 78 -13.74 6.79 3.81
C THR A 78 -13.01 8.11 4.02
N ALA A 79 -13.05 8.99 3.03
CA ALA A 79 -12.46 10.31 3.10
C ALA A 79 -13.56 11.38 3.18
N ALA A 80 -13.51 12.21 4.23
CA ALA A 80 -14.34 13.40 4.35
C ALA A 80 -13.51 14.59 3.87
N ILE A 81 -14.01 15.29 2.85
CA ILE A 81 -13.33 16.42 2.22
C ILE A 81 -14.27 17.60 2.04
N GLU A 82 -13.72 18.79 1.96
CA GLU A 82 -14.44 20.03 1.64
C GLU A 82 -13.83 20.65 0.38
N VAL A 83 -14.69 20.90 -0.61
CA VAL A 83 -14.32 21.46 -1.92
C VAL A 83 -14.90 22.87 -2.01
N PRO A 84 -14.09 23.92 -2.28
CA PRO A 84 -14.59 25.29 -2.50
C PRO A 84 -15.10 25.48 -3.95
N ASP A 85 -15.73 26.62 -4.22
CA ASP A 85 -16.23 27.00 -5.56
C ASP A 85 -15.15 26.90 -6.65
N ALA A 86 -13.90 27.19 -6.30
CA ALA A 86 -12.76 27.11 -7.21
C ALA A 86 -12.31 25.67 -7.54
N GLY A 87 -12.95 24.67 -6.90
CA GLY A 87 -12.59 23.26 -7.06
C GLY A 87 -11.40 22.82 -6.20
N ALA A 88 -11.14 21.51 -6.20
CA ALA A 88 -10.01 20.90 -5.53
C ALA A 88 -9.39 19.81 -6.42
N ARG A 89 -8.10 19.49 -6.18
CA ARG A 89 -7.36 18.44 -6.90
C ARG A 89 -6.24 17.90 -6.02
N GLY A 90 -5.73 16.72 -6.36
CA GLY A 90 -4.58 16.12 -5.68
C GLY A 90 -4.92 14.89 -4.87
N VAL A 91 -3.91 14.29 -4.28
CA VAL A 91 -4.01 13.05 -3.51
C VAL A 91 -4.79 13.26 -2.21
N ILE A 92 -5.80 12.42 -2.00
CA ILE A 92 -6.53 12.34 -0.74
C ILE A 92 -5.82 11.36 0.20
N ALA A 93 -5.57 10.14 -0.28
CA ALA A 93 -4.80 9.13 0.44
C ALA A 93 -4.18 8.15 -0.54
N THR A 94 -3.02 7.60 -0.18
CA THR A 94 -2.27 6.64 -1.02
C THR A 94 -1.51 5.66 -0.15
N MET A 95 -1.13 4.52 -0.69
CA MET A 95 -0.24 3.54 -0.06
C MET A 95 0.52 2.76 -1.12
N GLY A 96 1.83 2.59 -0.92
CA GLY A 96 2.71 1.96 -1.90
C GLY A 96 3.18 2.94 -2.96
N GLY A 97 3.53 2.46 -4.15
CA GLY A 97 4.13 3.30 -5.18
C GLY A 97 3.94 2.75 -6.60
N ALA A 98 4.79 3.17 -7.53
CA ALA A 98 4.66 2.90 -8.96
C ALA A 98 4.57 1.40 -9.33
N PRO A 99 5.34 0.47 -8.70
CA PRO A 99 5.22 -0.96 -9.04
C PRO A 99 3.94 -1.60 -8.52
N ALA A 100 3.54 -1.23 -7.31
CA ALA A 100 2.32 -1.71 -6.66
C ALA A 100 1.88 -0.72 -5.59
N GLY A 101 0.58 -0.51 -5.49
CA GLY A 101 0.00 0.44 -4.55
C GLY A 101 -1.41 0.82 -4.95
N TRP A 102 -1.99 1.72 -4.19
CA TRP A 102 -3.26 2.35 -4.52
C TRP A 102 -3.23 3.84 -4.19
N SER A 103 -4.04 4.59 -4.90
CA SER A 103 -4.24 6.01 -4.63
C SER A 103 -5.70 6.40 -4.82
N LEU A 104 -6.23 7.16 -3.87
CA LEU A 104 -7.48 7.91 -3.99
C LEU A 104 -7.12 9.38 -4.14
N TYR A 105 -7.51 10.01 -5.24
CA TYR A 105 -7.18 11.40 -5.54
C TYR A 105 -8.30 12.10 -6.31
N LEU A 106 -8.26 13.41 -6.38
CA LEU A 106 -9.02 14.20 -7.33
C LEU A 106 -8.11 14.51 -8.53
N ASP A 107 -8.59 14.22 -9.73
CA ASP A 107 -7.84 14.52 -10.97
C ASP A 107 -7.77 16.03 -11.26
N ALA A 108 -7.23 16.41 -12.42
CA ALA A 108 -7.08 17.81 -12.82
C ALA A 108 -8.43 18.56 -12.91
N GLU A 109 -9.49 17.84 -13.25
CA GLU A 109 -10.86 18.33 -13.36
C GLU A 109 -11.62 18.29 -12.03
N GLY A 110 -11.04 17.74 -10.97
CA GLY A 110 -11.66 17.58 -9.65
C GLY A 110 -12.58 16.35 -9.52
N ARG A 111 -12.44 15.36 -10.42
CA ARG A 111 -13.18 14.08 -10.31
C ARG A 111 -12.47 13.15 -9.33
N PRO A 112 -13.17 12.47 -8.42
CA PRO A 112 -12.58 11.42 -7.61
C PRO A 112 -12.12 10.24 -8.47
N VAL A 113 -10.88 9.82 -8.29
CA VAL A 113 -10.28 8.67 -8.97
C VAL A 113 -9.66 7.75 -7.93
N PHE A 114 -9.89 6.46 -8.05
CA PHE A 114 -9.20 5.42 -7.30
C PHE A 114 -8.43 4.52 -8.27
N THR A 115 -7.14 4.37 -8.02
CA THR A 115 -6.28 3.42 -8.74
C THR A 115 -5.77 2.36 -7.79
N TYR A 116 -5.60 1.15 -8.30
CA TYR A 116 -4.93 0.06 -7.58
C TYR A 116 -4.10 -0.75 -8.57
N ARG A 117 -2.83 -0.95 -8.26
CA ARG A 117 -1.88 -1.70 -9.06
C ARG A 117 -1.29 -2.85 -8.26
N ALA A 118 -1.28 -4.04 -8.87
CA ALA A 118 -0.75 -5.27 -8.29
C ALA A 118 0.47 -5.76 -9.09
N PHE A 119 1.55 -4.99 -9.10
CA PHE A 119 2.73 -5.23 -9.95
C PHE A 119 2.31 -5.41 -11.43
N GLU A 120 2.88 -6.40 -12.12
CA GLU A 120 2.52 -6.75 -13.50
C GLU A 120 1.22 -7.58 -13.60
N ALA A 121 0.65 -7.98 -12.44
CA ALA A 121 -0.49 -8.91 -12.41
C ALA A 121 -1.85 -8.25 -12.64
N GLY A 122 -1.93 -6.92 -12.62
CA GLY A 122 -3.15 -6.20 -12.93
C GLY A 122 -3.24 -4.82 -12.31
N GLU A 123 -4.10 -4.02 -12.90
CA GLU A 123 -4.39 -2.65 -12.48
C GLU A 123 -5.87 -2.35 -12.69
N ILE A 124 -6.46 -1.54 -11.83
CA ILE A 124 -7.78 -0.94 -12.05
C ILE A 124 -7.71 0.56 -11.84
N GLU A 125 -8.57 1.27 -12.57
CA GLU A 125 -8.86 2.68 -12.37
C GLU A 125 -10.37 2.88 -12.32
N LEU A 126 -10.86 3.50 -11.26
CA LEU A 126 -12.26 3.82 -11.05
C LEU A 126 -12.39 5.33 -10.93
N ALA A 127 -12.96 5.98 -11.94
CA ALA A 127 -13.16 7.42 -11.94
C ALA A 127 -14.64 7.77 -11.71
N GLY A 128 -14.89 8.81 -10.93
CA GLY A 128 -16.19 9.42 -10.76
C GLY A 128 -16.75 9.94 -12.09
N ASN A 129 -18.07 10.13 -12.16
CA ASN A 129 -18.73 10.57 -13.38
C ASN A 129 -18.49 12.05 -13.70
N ALA A 130 -18.23 12.88 -12.67
CA ALA A 130 -18.04 14.31 -12.77
C ALA A 130 -17.12 14.83 -11.65
N ALA A 131 -16.64 16.06 -11.81
CA ALA A 131 -16.01 16.84 -10.76
C ALA A 131 -16.95 16.97 -9.54
N LEU A 132 -16.35 17.03 -8.35
CA LEU A 132 -17.11 17.38 -7.15
C LEU A 132 -17.48 18.88 -7.19
N GLY A 133 -18.73 19.18 -6.85
CA GLY A 133 -19.18 20.55 -6.65
C GLY A 133 -18.58 21.17 -5.38
N ALA A 134 -18.90 22.44 -5.14
CA ALA A 134 -18.56 23.07 -3.88
C ALA A 134 -19.37 22.46 -2.72
N GLY A 135 -18.73 22.26 -1.58
CA GLY A 135 -19.36 21.71 -0.38
C GLY A 135 -18.55 20.58 0.27
N ARG A 136 -19.21 19.91 1.21
CA ARG A 136 -18.66 18.73 1.88
C ARG A 136 -19.04 17.48 1.11
N HIS A 137 -18.06 16.61 0.95
CA HIS A 137 -18.21 15.33 0.26
C HIS A 137 -17.62 14.20 1.07
N VAL A 138 -18.21 13.01 0.90
CA VAL A 138 -17.68 11.74 1.40
C VAL A 138 -17.33 10.89 0.19
N VAL A 139 -16.04 10.61 0.02
CA VAL A 139 -15.54 9.68 -1.00
C VAL A 139 -15.15 8.38 -0.31
N GLN A 140 -15.74 7.27 -0.73
CA GLN A 140 -15.53 5.96 -0.12
C GLN A 140 -15.05 4.95 -1.15
N VAL A 141 -14.13 4.11 -0.72
CA VAL A 141 -13.67 2.93 -1.46
C VAL A 141 -13.95 1.68 -0.63
N ASP A 142 -14.77 0.79 -1.16
CA ASP A 142 -15.00 -0.54 -0.59
C ASP A 142 -14.17 -1.56 -1.36
N PHE A 143 -13.18 -2.12 -0.69
CA PHE A 143 -12.34 -3.19 -1.20
C PHE A 143 -12.83 -4.52 -0.62
N ASN A 144 -13.45 -5.36 -1.45
CA ASN A 144 -14.00 -6.65 -1.05
C ASN A 144 -13.10 -7.77 -1.59
N TYR A 145 -12.26 -8.28 -0.70
CA TYR A 145 -11.36 -9.40 -0.98
C TYR A 145 -12.13 -10.71 -1.09
N ASP A 146 -11.76 -11.57 -2.05
CA ASP A 146 -12.49 -12.81 -2.31
C ASP A 146 -12.35 -13.88 -1.21
N GLY A 147 -11.36 -13.72 -0.33
CA GLY A 147 -11.05 -14.72 0.70
C GLY A 147 -10.35 -15.98 0.13
N GLY A 148 -10.31 -17.02 0.94
CA GLY A 148 -9.78 -18.32 0.51
C GLY A 148 -8.25 -18.40 0.41
N GLY A 149 -7.49 -17.56 1.12
CA GLY A 149 -6.03 -17.60 1.18
C GLY A 149 -5.37 -16.33 0.67
N TYR A 150 -4.09 -16.42 0.32
CA TYR A 150 -3.27 -15.28 -0.11
C TYR A 150 -3.43 -14.97 -1.60
N ALA A 151 -3.15 -13.73 -1.98
CA ALA A 151 -3.08 -13.26 -3.36
C ALA A 151 -4.32 -13.57 -4.20
N LYS A 152 -5.51 -13.55 -3.61
CA LYS A 152 -6.76 -13.71 -4.33
C LYS A 152 -7.20 -12.39 -4.95
N GLY A 153 -8.26 -12.44 -5.73
CA GLY A 153 -8.85 -11.25 -6.33
C GLY A 153 -9.65 -10.40 -5.35
N ALA A 154 -10.14 -9.29 -5.85
CA ALA A 154 -11.02 -8.40 -5.11
C ALA A 154 -11.99 -7.67 -6.03
N THR A 155 -13.17 -7.37 -5.52
CA THR A 155 -14.11 -6.41 -6.13
C THR A 155 -13.99 -5.08 -5.40
N VAL A 156 -13.76 -4.01 -6.16
CA VAL A 156 -13.56 -2.66 -5.61
C VAL A 156 -14.67 -1.75 -6.08
N ARG A 157 -15.27 -0.98 -5.16
CA ARG A 157 -16.32 0.01 -5.46
C ARG A 157 -15.91 1.38 -5.02
N LEU A 158 -16.07 2.35 -5.90
CA LEU A 158 -15.97 3.77 -5.59
C LEU A 158 -17.37 4.32 -5.36
N GLN A 159 -17.57 5.01 -4.24
CA GLN A 159 -18.81 5.66 -3.86
C GLN A 159 -18.56 7.15 -3.58
N ILE A 160 -19.49 7.99 -3.95
CA ILE A 160 -19.45 9.43 -3.71
C ILE A 160 -20.77 9.82 -3.08
N ASP A 161 -20.73 10.42 -1.88
CA ASP A 161 -21.89 10.86 -1.10
C ASP A 161 -22.97 9.75 -0.93
N GLY A 162 -22.49 8.52 -0.70
CA GLY A 162 -23.33 7.34 -0.50
C GLY A 162 -23.87 6.70 -1.79
N ALA A 163 -23.61 7.28 -2.96
CA ALA A 163 -23.99 6.71 -4.25
C ALA A 163 -22.85 5.89 -4.86
N ALA A 164 -23.10 4.64 -5.22
CA ALA A 164 -22.13 3.82 -5.95
C ALA A 164 -21.90 4.40 -7.36
N THR A 165 -20.64 4.69 -7.69
CA THR A 165 -20.29 5.38 -8.93
C THR A 165 -19.62 4.43 -9.92
N ARG A 166 -18.68 3.60 -9.45
CA ARG A 166 -17.91 2.67 -10.26
C ARG A 166 -17.59 1.40 -9.47
N GLU A 167 -17.47 0.30 -10.21
CA GLU A 167 -16.98 -0.98 -9.72
C GLU A 167 -15.91 -1.51 -10.65
N GLY A 168 -14.88 -2.13 -10.10
CA GLY A 168 -13.81 -2.78 -10.83
C GLY A 168 -13.42 -4.10 -10.21
N ARG A 169 -12.74 -4.93 -10.99
CA ARG A 169 -12.33 -6.27 -10.59
C ARG A 169 -10.83 -6.45 -10.72
N LEU A 170 -10.20 -6.87 -9.63
CA LEU A 170 -8.82 -7.36 -9.60
C LEU A 170 -8.83 -8.88 -9.61
N ALA A 171 -8.07 -9.49 -10.52
CA ALA A 171 -7.91 -10.93 -10.57
C ALA A 171 -7.00 -11.45 -9.44
N VAL A 172 -6.03 -10.62 -9.03
CA VAL A 172 -5.02 -10.93 -8.03
C VAL A 172 -4.67 -9.67 -7.24
N THR A 173 -4.24 -9.83 -6.00
CA THR A 173 -3.73 -8.75 -5.14
C THR A 173 -2.39 -9.13 -4.54
N PRO A 174 -1.50 -8.17 -4.22
CA PRO A 174 -0.26 -8.45 -3.50
C PRO A 174 -0.54 -9.14 -2.17
N PRO A 175 0.21 -10.21 -1.82
CA PRO A 175 -0.12 -11.02 -0.64
C PRO A 175 0.37 -10.44 0.68
N LYS A 176 1.28 -9.45 0.67
CA LYS A 176 1.93 -9.03 1.92
C LYS A 176 2.33 -7.55 1.98
N PHE A 177 2.83 -6.98 0.90
CA PHE A 177 3.27 -5.59 0.83
C PHE A 177 3.24 -5.10 -0.62
N PHE A 178 3.16 -3.79 -0.80
CA PHE A 178 3.37 -3.13 -2.09
C PHE A 178 4.84 -2.81 -2.29
N SER A 179 5.51 -2.34 -1.23
CA SER A 179 6.90 -1.92 -1.25
C SER A 179 7.54 -2.09 0.14
N ILE A 180 8.87 -2.08 0.20
CA ILE A 180 9.62 -2.09 1.46
C ILE A 180 10.05 -0.69 1.91
N ASN A 181 9.87 0.32 1.09
CA ASN A 181 10.35 1.69 1.31
C ASN A 181 9.33 2.79 1.01
N GLU A 182 8.13 2.44 0.58
CA GLU A 182 7.04 3.39 0.39
C GLU A 182 6.21 3.58 1.66
N THR A 183 5.28 4.51 1.61
CA THR A 183 4.48 4.95 2.75
C THR A 183 2.98 4.84 2.48
N PHE A 184 2.19 4.95 3.55
CA PHE A 184 0.80 5.35 3.53
C PHE A 184 0.75 6.84 3.83
N ASP A 185 0.16 7.62 2.93
CA ASP A 185 0.17 9.07 2.99
C ASP A 185 -1.24 9.65 2.90
N VAL A 186 -1.45 10.82 3.51
CA VAL A 186 -2.71 11.58 3.42
C VAL A 186 -2.41 13.02 2.97
N GLY A 187 -2.97 13.38 1.82
CA GLY A 187 -2.87 14.70 1.24
C GLY A 187 -1.70 14.91 0.27
N VAL A 188 -0.87 13.91 0.10
CA VAL A 188 0.28 13.91 -0.83
C VAL A 188 0.70 12.46 -1.10
N ASP A 189 1.45 12.19 -2.14
CA ASP A 189 2.14 10.93 -2.41
C ASP A 189 3.65 11.18 -2.27
N MET A 190 4.27 10.72 -1.18
CA MET A 190 5.66 11.07 -0.83
C MET A 190 6.71 10.25 -1.59
N GLY A 191 6.31 9.14 -2.16
CA GLY A 191 7.20 8.21 -2.84
C GLY A 191 7.10 8.25 -4.36
N SER A 192 7.23 7.10 -4.97
CA SER A 192 6.95 6.92 -6.39
C SER A 192 5.44 6.88 -6.62
N ALA A 193 4.96 7.48 -7.71
CA ALA A 193 3.54 7.69 -7.97
C ALA A 193 2.71 6.38 -7.96
N ALA A 194 1.88 6.19 -6.94
CA ALA A 194 0.93 5.08 -6.86
C ALA A 194 -0.30 5.30 -7.76
N GLY A 195 -0.62 6.56 -8.09
CA GLY A 195 -1.69 6.94 -9.01
C GLY A 195 -1.19 7.41 -10.37
N ARG A 196 -2.12 7.70 -11.27
CA ARG A 196 -1.85 8.29 -12.58
C ARG A 196 -2.05 9.81 -12.52
N TYR A 197 -1.08 10.49 -11.92
CA TYR A 197 -1.16 11.93 -11.73
C TYR A 197 -0.74 12.69 -12.99
N PRO A 198 -1.31 13.90 -13.22
CA PRO A 198 -0.86 14.77 -14.29
C PRO A 198 0.61 15.21 -14.08
N GLU A 199 1.43 15.15 -15.12
CA GLU A 199 2.88 15.47 -15.06
C GLU A 199 3.19 16.90 -14.56
N GLU A 200 2.29 17.84 -14.78
CA GLU A 200 2.49 19.27 -14.50
C GLU A 200 2.26 19.67 -13.02
N THR A 201 1.94 18.75 -12.14
CA THR A 201 1.43 19.06 -10.80
C THR A 201 2.48 19.11 -9.69
N GLY A 202 3.74 18.85 -10.02
CA GLY A 202 4.85 18.84 -9.07
C GLY A 202 4.91 17.59 -8.18
N PRO A 203 5.90 17.50 -7.28
CA PRO A 203 6.14 16.31 -6.50
C PRO A 203 4.91 15.90 -5.69
N GLY A 204 4.55 14.60 -5.77
CA GLY A 204 3.57 13.97 -4.91
C GLY A 204 2.12 14.36 -5.14
N TYR A 205 1.81 15.11 -6.18
CA TYR A 205 0.44 15.54 -6.51
C TYR A 205 -0.37 16.00 -5.28
N ALA A 206 0.23 16.86 -4.46
CA ALA A 206 -0.35 17.32 -3.20
C ALA A 206 -1.77 17.87 -3.36
N PHE A 207 -2.65 17.55 -2.39
CA PHE A 207 -4.03 18.04 -2.35
C PHE A 207 -4.05 19.56 -2.23
N ARG A 208 -4.78 20.21 -3.12
CA ARG A 208 -4.88 21.68 -3.22
C ARG A 208 -6.29 22.11 -3.55
N GLY A 209 -6.59 23.35 -3.20
CA GLY A 209 -7.86 24.01 -3.48
C GLY A 209 -8.93 23.72 -2.43
N GLY A 210 -8.92 22.56 -1.79
CA GLY A 210 -9.86 22.15 -0.77
C GLY A 210 -9.19 21.77 0.55
N ARG A 211 -9.96 21.07 1.40
CA ARG A 211 -9.49 20.57 2.70
C ARG A 211 -9.90 19.10 2.86
N ILE A 212 -8.94 18.26 3.22
CA ILE A 212 -9.24 16.92 3.74
C ILE A 212 -9.55 17.08 5.22
N GLU A 213 -10.73 16.66 5.66
CA GLU A 213 -11.09 16.69 7.08
C GLU A 213 -10.46 15.53 7.83
N ARG A 214 -10.62 14.31 7.27
CA ARG A 214 -10.03 13.07 7.77
C ARG A 214 -10.16 11.96 6.75
N VAL A 215 -9.39 10.91 6.97
CA VAL A 215 -9.46 9.63 6.24
C VAL A 215 -9.61 8.52 7.27
N ASP A 216 -10.69 7.77 7.20
CA ASP A 216 -10.98 6.63 8.06
C ASP A 216 -10.75 5.33 7.28
N LEU A 217 -10.03 4.38 7.86
CA LEU A 217 -9.81 3.05 7.31
C LEU A 217 -10.38 2.00 8.28
N GLN A 218 -11.29 1.19 7.77
CA GLN A 218 -11.92 0.10 8.51
C GLN A 218 -11.54 -1.24 7.87
N LEU A 219 -10.88 -2.13 8.63
CA LEU A 219 -10.56 -3.49 8.23
C LEU A 219 -11.73 -4.43 8.56
N ARG A 220 -11.95 -5.42 7.70
CA ARG A 220 -13.03 -6.41 7.83
C ARG A 220 -12.51 -7.84 7.70
#